data_6fcfd85e21b6d163e4a7a5a6450849e8
#
_entry.id   6fcfd85e21b6d163e4a7a5a6450849e8
#
_cell.length_a   1.000
_cell.length_b   1.000
_cell.length_c   1.000
_cell.angle_alpha   90.00
_cell.angle_beta   90.00
_cell.angle_gamma   90.00
#
_symmetry.space_group_name_H-M   'P 1'
#
loop_
_entity.id
_entity.type
_entity.pdbx_description
1 polymer ?
#
loop_
_entity_poly.entity_id
_entity_poly.type
_entity_poly.pdbx_seq_one_letter_code
_entity_poly.pdbx_strand_id
1 'polypeptide(L)'
;MDKHLHADLTAIACSSFADADKTLRVMDAGMRRVNDGAKLVGVARTVRCHEDFLAVIRALAESQPGDVLVVDTDGSRRAVVGELFSLEATRRGLAGIIVDGTVRDLRTVAGLRLPVWARGLNP
;
A
#
# COMPACT_ATOMS: atom_id res chain seq x y z
N MET A 1 7.88 -6.33 12.63
CA MET A 1 6.75 -7.01 13.30
C MET A 1 7.17 -8.42 13.69
N ASP A 2 6.75 -8.90 14.84
CA ASP A 2 7.00 -10.28 15.29
C ASP A 2 6.38 -11.31 14.32
N LYS A 3 7.08 -12.46 14.11
CA LYS A 3 6.65 -13.47 13.13
C LYS A 3 5.34 -14.19 13.51
N HIS A 4 5.10 -14.40 14.81
CA HIS A 4 3.87 -15.04 15.28
C HIS A 4 2.68 -14.08 15.07
N LEU A 5 2.84 -12.83 15.49
CA LEU A 5 1.82 -11.81 15.26
C LEU A 5 1.51 -11.65 13.76
N HIS A 6 2.53 -11.65 12.90
CA HIS A 6 2.32 -11.57 11.45
C HIS A 6 1.50 -12.77 10.92
N ALA A 7 1.81 -13.98 11.38
CA ALA A 7 1.09 -15.18 10.99
C ALA A 7 -0.38 -15.14 11.45
N ASP A 8 -0.63 -14.72 12.69
CA ASP A 8 -1.98 -14.59 13.26
C ASP A 8 -2.80 -13.55 12.48
N LEU A 9 -2.23 -12.36 12.24
CA LEU A 9 -2.88 -11.32 11.45
C LEU A 9 -3.16 -11.74 10.01
N THR A 10 -2.30 -12.57 9.43
CA THR A 10 -2.48 -13.10 8.08
C THR A 10 -3.61 -14.12 8.02
N ALA A 11 -3.77 -14.95 9.06
CA ALA A 11 -4.79 -16.00 9.11
C ALA A 11 -6.21 -15.46 9.34
N ILE A 12 -6.35 -14.33 10.08
CA ILE A 12 -7.65 -13.77 10.46
C ILE A 12 -8.22 -12.91 9.32
N ALA A 13 -9.49 -13.06 8.98
CA ALA A 13 -10.15 -12.23 7.98
C ALA A 13 -10.25 -10.75 8.44
N CYS A 14 -10.11 -9.78 7.51
CA CYS A 14 -10.22 -8.36 7.86
C CYS A 14 -11.58 -8.00 8.49
N SER A 15 -12.66 -8.63 8.05
CA SER A 15 -13.99 -8.45 8.64
C SER A 15 -14.06 -8.86 10.12
N SER A 16 -13.31 -9.89 10.50
CA SER A 16 -13.27 -10.36 11.90
C SER A 16 -12.68 -9.31 12.85
N PHE A 17 -11.72 -8.52 12.39
CA PHE A 17 -11.19 -7.40 13.19
C PHE A 17 -12.24 -6.32 13.38
N ALA A 18 -12.98 -5.97 12.32
CA ALA A 18 -14.07 -4.97 12.41
C ALA A 18 -15.26 -5.49 13.25
N ASP A 19 -15.46 -6.80 13.33
CA ASP A 19 -16.47 -7.40 14.20
C ASP A 19 -16.04 -7.41 15.67
N ALA A 20 -14.77 -7.63 15.92
CA ALA A 20 -14.21 -7.63 17.28
C ALA A 20 -14.12 -6.24 17.88
N ASP A 21 -13.83 -5.23 17.07
CA ASP A 21 -13.72 -3.84 17.53
C ASP A 21 -14.43 -2.88 16.56
N LYS A 22 -15.62 -2.41 16.94
CA LYS A 22 -16.40 -1.47 16.12
C LYS A 22 -15.84 -0.04 16.10
N THR A 23 -14.80 0.24 16.88
CA THR A 23 -14.11 1.54 16.90
C THR A 23 -12.94 1.61 15.92
N LEU A 24 -12.57 0.49 15.29
CA LEU A 24 -11.51 0.45 14.28
C LEU A 24 -11.81 1.43 13.13
N ARG A 25 -10.82 2.23 12.82
CA ARG A 25 -10.85 3.11 11.64
C ARG A 25 -10.55 2.31 10.39
N VAL A 26 -11.58 2.08 9.60
CA VAL A 26 -11.48 1.37 8.31
C VAL A 26 -11.19 2.39 7.20
N MET A 27 -10.33 2.02 6.27
CA MET A 27 -10.06 2.85 5.09
C MET A 27 -11.34 3.00 4.24
N ASP A 28 -11.41 4.12 3.52
CA ASP A 28 -12.53 4.44 2.64
C ASP A 28 -12.81 3.33 1.62
N ALA A 29 -14.09 3.06 1.37
CA ALA A 29 -14.55 2.02 0.45
C ALA A 29 -14.16 2.27 -1.02
N GLY A 30 -13.68 3.47 -1.36
CA GLY A 30 -13.11 3.78 -2.67
C GLY A 30 -11.75 3.16 -2.94
N MET A 31 -11.08 2.63 -1.90
CA MET A 31 -9.80 1.94 -2.06
C MET A 31 -10.02 0.57 -2.72
N ARG A 32 -9.30 0.32 -3.81
CA ARG A 32 -9.44 -0.91 -4.62
C ARG A 32 -8.09 -1.57 -4.82
N ARG A 33 -8.11 -2.89 -4.94
CA ARG A 33 -6.92 -3.63 -5.40
C ARG A 33 -6.63 -3.29 -6.86
N VAL A 34 -5.37 -3.02 -7.14
CA VAL A 34 -4.87 -2.74 -8.49
C VAL A 34 -4.42 -4.02 -9.17
N ASN A 35 -3.91 -4.97 -8.38
CA ASN A 35 -3.40 -6.25 -8.88
C ASN A 35 -3.81 -7.42 -7.99
N ASP A 36 -3.66 -8.63 -8.53
CA ASP A 36 -3.87 -9.86 -7.77
C ASP A 36 -2.68 -10.12 -6.85
N GLY A 37 -2.85 -9.81 -5.59
CA GLY A 37 -1.84 -10.00 -4.56
C GLY A 37 -2.38 -10.78 -3.36
N ALA A 38 -1.47 -11.26 -2.53
CA ALA A 38 -1.80 -11.84 -1.25
C ALA A 38 -2.44 -10.80 -0.31
N LYS A 39 -2.97 -11.27 0.81
CA LYS A 39 -3.40 -10.41 1.91
C LYS A 39 -2.23 -9.52 2.34
N LEU A 40 -2.50 -8.23 2.49
CA LEU A 40 -1.51 -7.25 2.88
C LEU A 40 -1.47 -7.13 4.39
N VAL A 41 -0.33 -7.45 4.99
CA VAL A 41 -0.07 -7.34 6.43
C VAL A 41 1.34 -6.80 6.62
N GLY A 42 1.48 -5.72 7.39
CA GLY A 42 2.79 -5.12 7.64
C GLY A 42 2.69 -3.89 8.53
N VAL A 43 3.83 -3.34 8.89
CA VAL A 43 3.91 -2.07 9.61
C VAL A 43 3.70 -0.93 8.62
N ALA A 44 2.76 -0.04 8.90
CA ALA A 44 2.49 1.10 8.02
C ALA A 44 3.63 2.13 8.09
N ARG A 45 4.24 2.38 6.93
CA ARG A 45 5.15 3.50 6.70
C ARG A 45 4.37 4.58 5.95
N THR A 46 3.92 5.59 6.67
CA THR A 46 3.02 6.62 6.13
C THR A 46 3.78 7.80 5.58
N VAL A 47 3.30 8.35 4.48
CA VAL A 47 3.78 9.59 3.89
C VAL A 47 2.62 10.38 3.30
N ARG A 48 2.60 11.69 3.52
CA ARG A 48 1.72 12.62 2.81
C ARG A 48 2.52 13.37 1.75
N CYS A 49 1.99 13.45 0.55
CA CYS A 49 2.57 14.23 -0.54
C CYS A 49 1.46 14.88 -1.36
N HIS A 50 1.69 16.12 -1.77
CA HIS A 50 0.85 16.78 -2.76
C HIS A 50 1.71 17.05 -3.99
N GLU A 51 1.63 16.15 -4.99
CA GLU A 51 2.41 16.23 -6.23
C GLU A 51 3.95 16.25 -6.03
N ASP A 52 4.42 15.93 -4.84
CA ASP A 52 5.85 15.87 -4.49
C ASP A 52 6.32 14.43 -4.34
N PHE A 53 6.95 13.93 -5.38
CA PHE A 53 7.52 12.58 -5.40
C PHE A 53 8.70 12.39 -4.43
N LEU A 54 9.38 13.44 -4.02
CA LEU A 54 10.54 13.34 -3.14
C LEU A 54 10.16 12.79 -1.78
N ALA A 55 8.99 13.19 -1.25
CA ALA A 55 8.48 12.65 0.01
C ALA A 55 8.27 11.13 -0.07
N VAL A 56 7.70 10.66 -1.19
CA VAL A 56 7.48 9.23 -1.42
C VAL A 56 8.80 8.47 -1.58
N ILE A 57 9.78 9.04 -2.30
CA ILE A 57 11.13 8.47 -2.45
C ILE A 57 11.79 8.30 -1.07
N ARG A 58 11.72 9.32 -0.22
CA ARG A 58 12.29 9.26 1.14
C ARG A 58 11.61 8.19 1.99
N ALA A 59 10.27 8.16 2.00
CA ALA A 59 9.53 7.16 2.75
C ALA A 59 9.88 5.73 2.28
N LEU A 60 9.99 5.52 0.97
CA LEU A 60 10.43 4.25 0.41
C LEU A 60 11.87 3.91 0.81
N ALA A 61 12.77 4.88 0.79
CA ALA A 61 14.18 4.69 1.18
C ALA A 61 14.33 4.31 2.66
N GLU A 62 13.47 4.82 3.54
CA GLU A 62 13.46 4.55 4.97
C GLU A 62 12.68 3.29 5.36
N SER A 63 11.90 2.74 4.43
CA SER A 63 11.09 1.54 4.67
C SER A 63 11.97 0.30 4.86
N GLN A 64 11.50 -0.59 5.72
CA GLN A 64 12.14 -1.87 6.02
C GLN A 64 11.41 -3.03 5.33
N PRO A 65 12.07 -4.18 5.11
CA PRO A 65 11.39 -5.37 4.64
C PRO A 65 10.17 -5.72 5.51
N GLY A 66 9.03 -5.99 4.87
CA GLY A 66 7.77 -6.25 5.53
C GLY A 66 6.94 -5.00 5.88
N ASP A 67 7.44 -3.79 5.62
CA ASP A 67 6.64 -2.58 5.76
C ASP A 67 5.60 -2.46 4.63
N VAL A 68 4.51 -1.77 4.91
CA VAL A 68 3.50 -1.32 3.95
C VAL A 68 3.67 0.17 3.74
N LEU A 69 4.02 0.59 2.52
CA LEU A 69 4.07 2.01 2.17
C LEU A 69 2.65 2.55 1.99
N VAL A 70 2.26 3.52 2.80
CA VAL A 70 0.93 4.16 2.75
C VAL A 70 1.10 5.61 2.35
N VAL A 71 0.60 5.96 1.18
CA VAL A 71 0.74 7.28 0.56
C VAL A 71 -0.59 8.01 0.55
N ASP A 72 -0.66 9.14 1.25
CA ASP A 72 -1.74 10.12 1.15
C ASP A 72 -1.34 11.18 0.12
N THR A 73 -2.08 11.27 -0.98
CA THR A 73 -1.79 12.22 -2.07
C THR A 73 -2.43 13.60 -1.87
N ASP A 74 -3.07 13.81 -0.73
CA ASP A 74 -3.77 15.06 -0.40
C ASP A 74 -4.78 15.47 -1.48
N GLY A 75 -5.51 14.50 -2.02
CA GLY A 75 -6.52 14.72 -3.06
C GLY A 75 -5.97 14.99 -4.46
N SER A 76 -4.67 14.85 -4.70
CA SER A 76 -4.10 15.01 -6.04
C SER A 76 -4.66 13.99 -7.02
N ARG A 77 -4.88 14.42 -8.27
CA ARG A 77 -5.25 13.53 -9.38
C ARG A 77 -4.04 12.88 -10.06
N ARG A 78 -2.84 13.37 -9.78
CA ARG A 78 -1.62 12.85 -10.41
C ARG A 78 -1.25 11.51 -9.78
N ALA A 79 -0.88 10.54 -10.61
CA ALA A 79 -0.35 9.28 -10.13
C ALA A 79 1.04 9.50 -9.52
N VAL A 80 1.19 9.18 -8.23
CA VAL A 80 2.47 9.33 -7.51
C VAL A 80 3.24 8.03 -7.42
N VAL A 81 2.62 6.90 -7.75
CA VAL A 81 3.21 5.56 -7.76
C VAL A 81 2.93 4.89 -9.08
N GLY A 82 3.94 4.25 -9.64
CA GLY A 82 3.87 3.47 -10.87
C GLY A 82 4.92 2.37 -10.87
N GLU A 83 5.39 2.00 -12.06
CA GLU A 83 6.35 0.91 -12.26
C GLU A 83 7.59 1.04 -11.38
N LEU A 84 8.31 2.17 -11.44
CA LEU A 84 9.58 2.33 -10.75
C LEU A 84 9.45 2.18 -9.23
N PHE A 85 8.46 2.82 -8.62
CA PHE A 85 8.21 2.71 -7.18
C PHE A 85 7.82 1.30 -6.78
N SER A 86 7.00 0.63 -7.59
CA SER A 86 6.52 -0.73 -7.30
C SER A 86 7.64 -1.76 -7.43
N LEU A 87 8.52 -1.62 -8.42
CA LEU A 87 9.71 -2.46 -8.57
C LEU A 87 10.69 -2.25 -7.42
N GLU A 88 10.95 -1.01 -7.03
CA GLU A 88 11.86 -0.72 -5.91
C GLU A 88 11.27 -1.22 -4.57
N ALA A 89 9.97 -1.05 -4.35
CA ALA A 89 9.30 -1.61 -3.17
C ALA A 89 9.41 -3.14 -3.12
N THR A 90 9.25 -3.80 -4.27
CA THR A 90 9.44 -5.25 -4.41
C THR A 90 10.89 -5.64 -4.08
N ARG A 91 11.87 -4.94 -4.65
CA ARG A 91 13.30 -5.17 -4.40
C ARG A 91 13.67 -5.02 -2.93
N ARG A 92 13.05 -4.07 -2.24
CA ARG A 92 13.24 -3.82 -0.79
C ARG A 92 12.49 -4.81 0.10
N GLY A 93 11.65 -5.67 -0.47
CA GLY A 93 10.87 -6.65 0.28
C GLY A 93 9.72 -6.06 1.08
N LEU A 94 9.13 -4.95 0.61
CA LEU A 94 7.93 -4.40 1.23
C LEU A 94 6.77 -5.40 1.13
N ALA A 95 5.86 -5.34 2.10
CA ALA A 95 4.66 -6.17 2.10
C ALA A 95 3.59 -5.66 1.12
N GLY A 96 3.64 -4.38 0.75
CA GLY A 96 2.74 -3.80 -0.23
C GLY A 96 2.73 -2.28 -0.25
N ILE A 97 1.90 -1.72 -1.13
CA ILE A 97 1.70 -0.28 -1.28
C ILE A 97 0.22 0.04 -1.23
N ILE A 98 -0.14 1.09 -0.50
CA ILE A 98 -1.49 1.67 -0.47
C ILE A 98 -1.36 3.13 -0.87
N VAL A 99 -2.12 3.56 -1.88
CA VAL A 99 -2.14 4.95 -2.34
C VAL A 99 -3.55 5.52 -2.20
N ASP A 100 -3.73 6.46 -1.30
CA ASP A 100 -4.94 7.27 -1.24
C ASP A 100 -4.89 8.31 -2.37
N GLY A 101 -5.13 7.82 -3.58
CA GLY A 101 -4.98 8.53 -4.84
C GLY A 101 -4.92 7.57 -6.02
N THR A 102 -4.27 7.99 -7.09
CA THR A 102 -4.15 7.20 -8.31
C THR A 102 -2.75 6.64 -8.50
N VAL A 103 -2.68 5.53 -9.23
CA VAL A 103 -1.43 4.90 -9.70
C VAL A 103 -1.42 4.83 -11.22
N ARG A 104 -0.24 4.60 -11.81
CA ARG A 104 -0.07 4.44 -13.26
C ARG A 104 0.65 3.12 -13.59
N ASP A 105 0.93 2.92 -14.88
CA ASP A 105 1.68 1.75 -15.40
C ASP A 105 1.01 0.41 -15.03
N LEU A 106 -0.33 0.36 -15.14
CA LEU A 106 -1.14 -0.79 -14.72
C LEU A 106 -0.60 -2.12 -15.24
N ARG A 107 -0.14 -2.19 -16.49
CA ARG A 107 0.35 -3.44 -17.10
C ARG A 107 1.52 -4.03 -16.30
N THR A 108 2.47 -3.20 -15.90
CA THR A 108 3.61 -3.64 -15.09
C THR A 108 3.18 -3.93 -13.65
N VAL A 109 2.44 -3.02 -13.03
CA VAL A 109 1.99 -3.15 -11.64
C VAL A 109 1.13 -4.40 -11.46
N ALA A 110 0.24 -4.71 -12.41
CA ALA A 110 -0.61 -5.90 -12.37
C ALA A 110 0.19 -7.21 -12.42
N GLY A 111 1.35 -7.19 -13.07
CA GLY A 111 2.25 -8.37 -13.14
C GLY A 111 3.11 -8.61 -11.91
N LEU A 112 3.14 -7.66 -10.97
CA LEU A 112 3.94 -7.79 -9.75
C LEU A 112 3.21 -8.63 -8.69
N ARG A 113 3.99 -9.34 -7.87
CA ARG A 113 3.47 -10.05 -6.69
C ARG A 113 3.22 -9.11 -5.51
N LEU A 114 3.77 -7.91 -5.54
CA LEU A 114 3.58 -6.89 -4.52
C LEU A 114 2.12 -6.40 -4.53
N PRO A 115 1.34 -6.56 -3.44
CA PRO A 115 -0.01 -6.04 -3.38
C PRO A 115 -0.02 -4.51 -3.49
N VAL A 116 -0.84 -3.99 -4.40
CA VAL A 116 -1.03 -2.55 -4.59
C VAL A 116 -2.52 -2.20 -4.49
N TRP A 117 -2.83 -1.22 -3.66
CA TRP A 117 -4.17 -0.68 -3.49
C TRP A 117 -4.18 0.81 -3.82
N ALA A 118 -5.21 1.28 -4.51
CA ALA A 118 -5.36 2.68 -4.90
C ALA A 118 -6.84 3.05 -5.09
N ARG A 119 -7.14 4.34 -5.24
CA ARG A 119 -8.48 4.79 -5.62
C ARG A 119 -8.78 4.57 -7.09
N GLY A 120 -7.75 4.58 -7.93
CA GLY A 120 -7.93 4.42 -9.37
C GLY A 120 -6.62 4.53 -10.15
N LEU A 121 -6.77 4.70 -11.44
CA LEU A 121 -5.68 4.83 -12.41
C LEU A 121 -5.71 6.21 -13.05
N ASN A 122 -4.54 6.81 -13.23
CA ASN A 122 -4.36 8.04 -13.97
C ASN A 122 -2.95 8.05 -14.57
N PRO A 123 -2.76 8.48 -15.82
CA PRO A 123 -1.44 8.58 -16.43
C PRO A 123 -0.54 9.62 -15.76
#